data_1974d9e5e442bba8b0946c104eb74b53
#
_entry.id   1974d9e5e442bba8b0946c104eb74b53
#
_cell.length_a   1.000
_cell.length_b   1.000
_cell.length_c   1.000
_cell.angle_alpha   90.00
_cell.angle_beta   90.00
_cell.angle_gamma   90.00
#
_symmetry.space_group_name_H-M   'P 1'
#
loop_
_entity.id
_entity.type
_entity.pdbx_description
1 polymer ?
#
loop_
_entity_poly.entity_id
_entity_poly.type
_entity_poly.pdbx_seq_one_letter_code
_entity_poly.pdbx_strand_id
1 'polypeptide(L)'
;MKGVASKGCHLAFGDYGLQAHECGWLTSKQIEAARIVITRHIKRVGKIWIRIFPDKPITSKPTETRMGKGKGDPAEWVAVIKPGRILYELEGIPEEVAREAFRLASHKLPIHTRFLARSHAYEG
;
A
#
# COMPACT_ATOMS: atom_id res chain seq x y z
N MET A 1 -14.30 -9.50 -3.70
CA MET A 1 -13.26 -9.91 -2.85
C MET A 1 -13.77 -10.07 -1.48
N LYS A 2 -13.66 -11.19 -0.90
CA LYS A 2 -14.08 -11.38 0.41
C LYS A 2 -13.01 -11.95 1.25
N GLY A 3 -13.15 -12.00 2.49
CA GLY A 3 -12.19 -12.62 3.40
C GLY A 3 -11.18 -11.65 3.89
N VAL A 4 -10.33 -12.12 4.74
CA VAL A 4 -9.30 -11.33 5.37
C VAL A 4 -7.97 -11.87 4.94
N ALA A 5 -6.96 -11.05 4.87
CA ALA A 5 -5.65 -11.50 4.45
C ALA A 5 -5.12 -12.54 5.41
N SER A 6 -4.58 -13.63 4.89
CA SER A 6 -3.97 -14.61 5.76
C SER A 6 -2.48 -14.47 5.73
N LYS A 7 -1.92 -13.72 4.79
CA LYS A 7 -0.53 -13.47 4.77
C LYS A 7 -0.29 -12.00 4.78
N GLY A 8 0.81 -11.55 5.25
CA GLY A 8 1.15 -10.14 5.23
C GLY A 8 0.30 -9.29 6.12
N CYS A 9 -0.26 -9.87 7.17
CA CYS A 9 -1.10 -9.10 8.06
C CYS A 9 -0.41 -8.72 9.38
N HIS A 10 0.87 -9.03 9.51
CA HIS A 10 1.59 -8.65 10.71
C HIS A 10 2.84 -7.89 10.33
N LEU A 11 3.29 -7.01 11.19
CA LEU A 11 4.52 -6.28 10.94
C LEU A 11 5.68 -7.26 10.97
N ALA A 12 6.51 -7.21 9.98
CA ALA A 12 7.64 -8.11 9.87
C ALA A 12 8.97 -7.40 10.00
N PHE A 13 9.08 -6.21 9.46
CA PHE A 13 10.34 -5.53 9.41
C PHE A 13 10.41 -4.26 10.24
N GLY A 14 9.37 -3.50 10.27
CA GLY A 14 9.43 -2.18 10.88
C GLY A 14 8.71 -2.08 12.19
N ASP A 15 8.69 -0.89 12.76
CA ASP A 15 8.01 -0.65 14.01
C ASP A 15 6.60 -0.19 13.80
N TYR A 16 6.29 0.39 12.64
CA TYR A 16 4.99 0.92 12.35
C TYR A 16 4.53 0.46 10.98
N GLY A 17 3.26 0.36 10.79
CA GLY A 17 2.73 -0.11 9.52
C GLY A 17 1.42 0.54 9.12
N LEU A 18 1.15 0.55 7.83
CA LEU A 18 -0.11 1.00 7.30
C LEU A 18 -0.84 -0.25 6.83
N GLN A 19 -1.98 -0.53 7.43
CA GLN A 19 -2.69 -1.75 7.16
C GLN A 19 -4.00 -1.45 6.45
N ALA A 20 -4.35 -2.29 5.50
CA ALA A 20 -5.60 -2.12 4.79
C ALA A 20 -6.77 -2.48 5.69
N HIS A 21 -7.82 -1.66 5.67
CA HIS A 21 -8.98 -1.90 6.47
C HIS A 21 -10.16 -2.32 5.60
N GLU A 22 -9.98 -2.46 4.33
CA GLU A 22 -11.00 -2.93 3.43
C GLU A 22 -10.34 -3.54 2.22
N CYS A 23 -11.07 -4.22 1.38
CA CYS A 23 -10.48 -4.82 0.21
C CYS A 23 -10.50 -3.83 -0.94
N GLY A 24 -9.65 -4.05 -1.91
CA GLY A 24 -9.61 -3.20 -3.09
C GLY A 24 -8.42 -3.53 -3.94
N TRP A 25 -8.25 -2.75 -4.99
CA TRP A 25 -7.11 -2.91 -5.86
C TRP A 25 -6.28 -1.64 -5.77
N LEU A 26 -4.97 -1.79 -5.71
CA LEU A 26 -4.07 -0.65 -5.72
C LEU A 26 -3.24 -0.75 -6.99
N THR A 27 -3.27 0.29 -7.80
CA THR A 27 -2.49 0.29 -9.03
C THR A 27 -1.04 0.61 -8.69
N SER A 28 -0.14 0.30 -9.60
CA SER A 28 1.25 0.60 -9.38
C SER A 28 1.46 2.09 -9.20
N LYS A 29 0.67 2.93 -9.87
CA LYS A 29 0.81 4.36 -9.72
C LYS A 29 0.39 4.81 -8.33
N GLN A 30 -0.64 4.22 -7.76
CA GLN A 30 -1.09 4.57 -6.43
C GLN A 30 -0.07 4.13 -5.40
N ILE A 31 0.49 2.93 -5.57
CA ILE A 31 1.49 2.43 -4.64
C ILE A 31 2.71 3.35 -4.66
N GLU A 32 3.12 3.77 -5.85
CA GLU A 32 4.28 4.62 -5.94
C GLU A 32 3.99 6.03 -5.41
N ALA A 33 2.80 6.55 -5.64
CA ALA A 33 2.45 7.87 -5.15
C ALA A 33 2.47 7.91 -3.62
N ALA A 34 1.94 6.87 -2.98
CA ALA A 34 1.95 6.80 -1.53
C ALA A 34 3.38 6.66 -1.01
N ARG A 35 4.22 5.87 -1.68
CA ARG A 35 5.60 5.71 -1.27
C ARG A 35 6.34 7.04 -1.31
N ILE A 36 6.12 7.82 -2.36
CA ILE A 36 6.79 9.10 -2.50
C ILE A 36 6.36 10.04 -1.37
N VAL A 37 5.08 10.05 -1.02
CA VAL A 37 4.61 10.89 0.05
C VAL A 37 5.27 10.51 1.36
N ILE A 38 5.37 9.21 1.65
CA ILE A 38 5.99 8.76 2.88
C ILE A 38 7.46 9.15 2.89
N THR A 39 8.18 8.87 1.82
CA THR A 39 9.60 9.15 1.77
C THR A 39 9.88 10.64 1.93
N ARG A 40 9.03 11.47 1.32
CA ARG A 40 9.24 12.87 1.42
C ARG A 40 9.00 13.37 2.84
N HIS A 41 8.03 12.81 3.52
CA HIS A 41 7.72 13.26 4.86
C HIS A 41 8.79 12.84 5.86
N ILE A 42 9.32 11.64 5.73
CA ILE A 42 10.33 11.20 6.68
C ILE A 42 11.72 11.68 6.28
N LYS A 43 11.87 12.33 5.12
CA LYS A 43 13.11 12.93 4.71
C LYS A 43 14.28 11.99 4.74
N ARG A 44 14.04 10.77 4.37
CA ARG A 44 15.11 9.80 4.30
C ARG A 44 15.73 9.46 5.61
N VAL A 45 15.13 9.79 6.72
CA VAL A 45 15.70 9.45 7.98
C VAL A 45 15.39 8.02 8.31
N GLY A 46 14.31 7.50 8.07
CA GLY A 46 13.98 6.15 8.45
C GLY A 46 14.09 5.21 7.28
N LYS A 47 13.58 4.01 7.46
CA LYS A 47 13.59 3.01 6.43
C LYS A 47 12.15 2.62 6.12
N ILE A 48 11.85 2.43 4.84
CA ILE A 48 10.51 2.06 4.45
C ILE A 48 10.54 0.74 3.73
N TRP A 49 9.57 -0.11 4.00
CA TRP A 49 9.40 -1.35 3.26
C TRP A 49 8.03 -1.33 2.61
N ILE A 50 7.96 -1.70 1.34
CA ILE A 50 6.69 -1.82 0.64
C ILE A 50 6.36 -3.28 0.65
N ARG A 51 5.23 -3.65 1.27
CA ARG A 51 4.88 -5.04 1.46
C ARG A 51 3.94 -5.58 0.40
N ILE A 52 3.62 -4.81 -0.62
CA ILE A 52 2.71 -5.25 -1.66
C ILE A 52 3.36 -5.01 -3.01
N PHE A 53 2.92 -5.74 -3.98
CA PHE A 53 3.47 -5.63 -5.32
C PHE A 53 2.34 -5.76 -6.32
N PRO A 54 2.30 -4.93 -7.35
CA PRO A 54 1.23 -5.01 -8.35
C PRO A 54 1.48 -6.13 -9.33
N ASP A 55 1.03 -7.31 -9.01
CA ASP A 55 1.33 -8.48 -9.80
C ASP A 55 0.14 -8.98 -10.60
N LYS A 56 -1.01 -8.35 -10.53
CA LYS A 56 -2.15 -8.81 -11.29
C LYS A 56 -2.41 -7.87 -12.45
N PRO A 57 -2.38 -8.35 -13.68
CA PRO A 57 -2.66 -7.48 -14.82
C PRO A 57 -4.16 -7.38 -15.02
N ILE A 58 -4.65 -6.20 -15.29
CA ILE A 58 -6.04 -6.02 -15.65
C ILE A 58 -6.07 -5.22 -16.93
N THR A 59 -6.98 -5.54 -17.79
CA THR A 59 -7.06 -4.88 -19.04
C THR A 59 -7.98 -3.73 -18.94
N SER A 60 -7.57 -2.60 -19.42
CA SER A 60 -8.37 -1.49 -19.36
C SER A 60 -9.44 -1.70 -20.32
N LYS A 61 -10.70 -1.46 -20.02
CA LYS A 61 -11.71 -1.63 -20.88
C LYS A 61 -11.77 -0.63 -21.89
N PRO A 62 -11.52 -0.78 -22.93
CA PRO A 62 -11.47 0.20 -23.92
C PRO A 62 -12.70 0.57 -24.39
N THR A 63 -13.10 1.59 -24.16
CA THR A 63 -14.27 1.94 -24.64
C THR A 63 -14.22 2.04 -26.02
N GLU A 64 -13.39 2.38 -26.54
CA GLU A 64 -13.48 2.58 -27.86
C GLU A 64 -12.82 1.69 -28.54
N THR A 65 -12.89 1.01 -28.48
CA THR A 65 -12.28 0.13 -29.08
C THR A 65 -12.32 0.12 -30.43
N ARG A 66 -12.65 0.79 -30.97
CA ARG A 66 -12.79 0.80 -32.17
C ARG A 66 -11.75 0.48 -32.82
N MET A 67 -11.63 0.10 -33.40
CA MET A 67 -10.92 -0.07 -34.13
C MET A 67 -9.78 -0.58 -34.08
N GLY A 68 -9.57 -1.09 -34.22
CA GLY A 68 -8.54 -1.68 -34.32
C GLY A 68 -7.40 -1.40 -33.77
N LYS A 69 -7.15 -0.74 -33.43
CA LYS A 69 -6.09 -0.48 -32.96
C LYS A 69 -5.93 -1.04 -31.87
N GLY A 70 -6.44 -1.56 -31.50
CA GLY A 70 -6.34 -1.97 -30.36
C GLY A 70 -5.29 -2.58 -29.79
N LYS A 71 -4.57 -2.94 -30.16
CA LYS A 71 -3.67 -3.55 -29.60
C LYS A 71 -2.99 -2.85 -28.76
N GLY A 72 -3.05 -2.01 -28.50
CA GLY A 72 -2.26 -1.38 -27.78
C GLY A 72 -2.42 -1.12 -26.44
N ASP A 73 -3.47 -1.28 -25.84
CA ASP A 73 -3.61 -0.90 -24.54
C ASP A 73 -2.84 -1.74 -23.63
N PRO A 74 -1.89 -1.28 -22.95
CA PRO A 74 -1.10 -2.06 -22.03
C PRO A 74 -1.95 -2.40 -20.86
N ALA A 75 -1.76 -3.54 -20.30
CA ALA A 75 -2.46 -3.91 -19.11
C ALA A 75 -1.99 -3.07 -17.98
N GLU A 76 -2.89 -2.74 -17.07
CA GLU A 76 -2.49 -2.04 -15.92
C GLU A 76 -2.25 -3.07 -14.85
N TRP A 77 -1.27 -2.88 -14.02
CA TRP A 77 -0.94 -3.85 -12.99
C TRP A 77 -1.42 -3.37 -11.65
N VAL A 78 -2.04 -4.25 -10.89
CA VAL A 78 -2.59 -3.90 -9.59
C VAL A 78 -2.23 -4.95 -8.56
N ALA A 79 -2.24 -4.54 -7.31
CA ALA A 79 -2.11 -5.46 -6.20
C ALA A 79 -3.52 -5.67 -5.66
N VAL A 80 -3.89 -6.91 -5.42
CA VAL A 80 -5.21 -7.24 -4.89
C VAL A 80 -5.06 -7.26 -3.38
N ILE A 81 -5.80 -6.40 -2.70
CA ILE A 81 -5.65 -6.20 -1.28
C ILE A 81 -6.87 -6.70 -0.52
N LYS A 82 -6.64 -7.41 0.56
CA LYS A 82 -7.71 -7.85 1.44
C LYS A 82 -7.54 -7.15 2.77
N PRO A 83 -8.58 -7.02 3.55
CA PRO A 83 -8.48 -6.37 4.85
C PRO A 83 -7.45 -7.07 5.71
N GLY A 84 -6.66 -6.32 6.42
CA GLY A 84 -5.62 -6.86 7.27
C GLY A 84 -4.24 -6.85 6.64
N ARG A 85 -4.15 -6.68 5.32
CA ARG A 85 -2.85 -6.73 4.68
C ARG A 85 -2.04 -5.50 5.02
N ILE A 86 -0.77 -5.70 5.37
CA ILE A 86 0.13 -4.58 5.62
C ILE A 86 0.62 -4.08 4.27
N LEU A 87 0.53 -2.79 4.06
CA LEU A 87 0.93 -2.20 2.78
C LEU A 87 2.34 -1.64 2.84
N TYR A 88 2.66 -0.92 3.92
CA TYR A 88 3.98 -0.34 4.09
C TYR A 88 4.40 -0.48 5.53
N GLU A 89 5.71 -0.51 5.77
CA GLU A 89 6.22 -0.50 7.15
C GLU A 89 7.30 0.56 7.25
N LEU A 90 7.45 1.14 8.41
CA LEU A 90 8.45 2.16 8.67
C LEU A 90 9.22 1.81 9.92
N GLU A 91 10.50 2.18 9.94
CA GLU A 91 11.33 1.95 11.09
C GLU A 91 12.29 3.10 11.24
N GLY A 92 12.73 3.38 12.41
CA GLY A 92 13.77 4.38 12.63
C GLY A 92 13.28 5.80 12.73
N ILE A 93 12.00 6.01 12.99
CA ILE A 93 11.47 7.35 13.14
C ILE A 93 10.50 7.36 14.30
N PRO A 94 10.24 8.52 14.88
CA PRO A 94 9.28 8.58 15.99
C PRO A 94 7.86 8.25 15.53
N GLU A 95 7.08 7.77 16.46
CA GLU A 95 5.73 7.34 16.12
C GLU A 95 4.90 8.46 15.52
N GLU A 96 4.99 9.67 16.05
CA GLU A 96 4.15 10.71 15.53
C GLU A 96 4.53 11.08 14.11
N VAL A 97 5.79 10.93 13.75
CA VAL A 97 6.22 11.18 12.38
C VAL A 97 5.66 10.08 11.48
N ALA A 98 5.70 8.83 11.96
CA ALA A 98 5.18 7.73 11.17
C ALA A 98 3.68 7.87 10.98
N ARG A 99 2.96 8.28 12.02
CA ARG A 99 1.52 8.43 11.90
C ARG A 99 1.17 9.48 10.87
N GLU A 100 1.89 10.58 10.88
CA GLU A 100 1.59 11.64 9.93
C GLU A 100 1.95 11.23 8.51
N ALA A 101 3.08 10.54 8.35
CA ALA A 101 3.49 10.09 7.02
C ALA A 101 2.44 9.16 6.44
N PHE A 102 1.94 8.23 7.24
CA PHE A 102 0.94 7.28 6.76
C PHE A 102 -0.40 7.96 6.56
N ARG A 103 -0.73 8.96 7.36
CA ARG A 103 -1.99 9.66 7.16
C ARG A 103 -1.97 10.36 5.80
N LEU A 104 -0.85 11.01 5.48
CA LEU A 104 -0.75 11.70 4.21
C LEU A 104 -0.76 10.70 3.05
N ALA A 105 -0.08 9.57 3.24
CA ALA A 105 -0.04 8.57 2.19
C ALA A 105 -1.42 7.97 1.94
N SER A 106 -2.23 7.84 2.98
CA SER A 106 -3.53 7.22 2.81
C SER A 106 -4.42 8.02 1.88
N HIS A 107 -4.14 9.33 1.73
CA HIS A 107 -4.94 10.12 0.82
C HIS A 107 -4.66 9.78 -0.64
N LYS A 108 -3.60 9.01 -0.91
CA LYS A 108 -3.29 8.61 -2.26
C LYS A 108 -3.83 7.22 -2.57
N LEU A 109 -4.44 6.60 -1.59
CA LEU A 109 -4.91 5.23 -1.75
C LEU A 109 -6.44 5.22 -1.76
N PRO A 110 -7.05 4.37 -2.56
CA PRO A 110 -8.50 4.35 -2.67
C PRO A 110 -9.20 3.50 -1.61
N ILE A 111 -8.46 2.93 -0.68
CA ILE A 111 -9.06 2.08 0.33
C ILE A 111 -8.78 2.65 1.69
N HIS A 112 -9.58 2.30 2.66
CA HIS A 112 -9.37 2.74 4.02
C HIS A 112 -8.22 1.98 4.64
N THR A 113 -7.42 2.67 5.43
CA THR A 113 -6.25 2.06 6.05
C THR A 113 -6.21 2.46 7.51
N ARG A 114 -5.36 1.80 8.27
CA ARG A 114 -5.19 2.13 9.66
C ARG A 114 -3.73 2.01 10.04
N PHE A 115 -3.35 2.73 11.05
CA PHE A 115 -1.98 2.74 11.53
C PHE A 115 -1.79 1.61 12.52
N LEU A 116 -0.66 0.93 12.45
CA LEU A 116 -0.32 -0.10 13.40
C LEU A 116 1.03 0.18 13.98
N ALA A 117 1.21 -0.15 15.23
CA ALA A 117 2.51 -0.08 15.87
C ALA A 117 2.82 -1.46 16.40
N ARG A 118 4.11 -1.82 16.40
CA ARG A 118 4.50 -3.11 16.88
C ARG A 118 4.26 -3.18 18.38
N SER A 119 3.72 -4.28 18.82
CA SER A 119 3.45 -4.40 20.22
C SER A 119 4.72 -4.73 20.96
N HIS A 120 4.93 -4.07 22.06
CA HIS A 120 6.08 -4.37 22.88
C HIS A 120 5.64 -4.93 24.20
N ALA A 121 4.48 -5.50 24.24
CA ALA A 121 3.95 -5.93 25.49
C ALA A 121 4.75 -7.00 26.15
N TYR A 122 5.50 -7.72 25.43
CA TYR A 122 6.23 -8.72 26.08
C TYR A 122 7.60 -8.43 26.35
N GLU A 123 7.97 -7.30 26.06
CA GLU A 123 9.26 -7.00 26.22
C GLU A 123 9.51 -6.84 27.49
N GLY A 124 9.68 -7.13 28.16
CA GLY A 124 9.80 -6.90 29.47
C GLY A 124 10.14 -7.48 30.30
#